data_cbf98da85a0fd16367fc30fa92b3f4e2
#
_entry.id   cbf98da85a0fd16367fc30fa92b3f4e2
#
_cell.length_a   1.000
_cell.length_b   1.000
_cell.length_c   1.000
_cell.angle_alpha   90.00
_cell.angle_beta   90.00
_cell.angle_gamma   90.00
#
_symmetry.space_group_name_H-M   'P 1'
#
loop_
_entity.id
_entity.type
_entity.pdbx_description
1 polymer ?
#
loop_
_entity_poly.entity_id
_entity_poly.type
_entity_poly.pdbx_seq_one_letter_code
_entity_poly.pdbx_strand_id
1 'polypeptide(L)'
;MKKWNKERFATIWEKLKSMIALRSLRARIFLLTLVIGLVPCIAMRHGIVSNYEDLAVEQRTTVVQNQLMILANHLISNNYLSSHGVREDTGNSREVINAELEMLSNLYEGRVMIINKNFKVEKDTYGISEGKTIISEEVIKCFQGENVSHYDPEHG
;
A
#
# COMPACT_ATOMS: atom_id res chain seq x y z
N MET A 1 26.07 8.89 -0.66
CA MET A 1 25.79 7.94 0.42
C MET A 1 26.61 6.64 0.45
N LYS A 2 27.55 6.39 -0.46
CA LYS A 2 28.34 5.12 -0.55
C LYS A 2 29.65 5.09 0.26
N LYS A 3 30.12 6.23 0.80
CA LYS A 3 31.43 6.32 1.50
C LYS A 3 31.38 5.92 2.98
N TRP A 4 30.24 6.09 3.62
CA TRP A 4 30.05 5.83 5.04
C TRP A 4 30.04 4.33 5.43
N ASN A 5 29.68 3.47 4.49
CA ASN A 5 29.68 2.02 4.71
C ASN A 5 31.07 1.38 4.68
N LYS A 6 32.03 1.96 3.93
CA LYS A 6 33.39 1.39 3.82
C LYS A 6 34.21 1.53 5.10
N GLU A 7 34.10 2.64 5.80
CA GLU A 7 34.85 2.88 7.03
C GLU A 7 34.33 2.04 8.20
N ARG A 8 33.02 1.86 8.29
CA ARG A 8 32.42 0.96 9.29
C ARG A 8 32.76 -0.50 9.04
N PHE A 9 32.84 -0.91 7.78
CA PHE A 9 33.26 -2.26 7.39
C PHE A 9 34.75 -2.50 7.74
N ALA A 10 35.63 -1.54 7.50
CA ALA A 10 37.04 -1.62 7.83
C ALA A 10 37.25 -1.75 9.36
N THR A 11 36.52 -0.97 10.17
CA THR A 11 36.62 -1.02 11.63
C THR A 11 36.08 -2.32 12.20
N ILE A 12 35.02 -2.87 11.62
CA ILE A 12 34.46 -4.17 11.99
C ILE A 12 35.45 -5.29 11.61
N TRP A 13 36.07 -5.20 10.43
CA TRP A 13 37.07 -6.14 9.96
C TRP A 13 38.32 -6.18 10.81
N GLU A 14 38.83 -5.01 11.23
CA GLU A 14 39.97 -4.92 12.15
C GLU A 14 39.63 -5.48 13.55
N LYS A 15 38.42 -5.21 14.07
CA LYS A 15 37.94 -5.83 15.33
C LYS A 15 37.76 -7.34 15.20
N LEU A 16 37.28 -7.83 14.07
CA LEU A 16 37.17 -9.27 13.80
C LEU A 16 38.56 -9.91 13.76
N LYS A 17 39.53 -9.27 13.14
CA LYS A 17 40.92 -9.74 13.01
C LYS A 17 41.59 -9.79 14.40
N SER A 18 41.34 -8.84 15.27
CA SER A 18 41.86 -8.84 16.64
C SER A 18 41.19 -9.92 17.51
N MET A 19 39.92 -10.24 17.28
CA MET A 19 39.21 -11.33 17.97
C MET A 19 39.63 -12.72 17.46
N ILE A 20 39.98 -12.86 16.17
CA ILE A 20 40.54 -14.11 15.57
C ILE A 20 41.96 -14.39 16.11
N ALA A 21 42.65 -13.38 16.61
CA ALA A 21 43.94 -13.54 17.31
C ALA A 21 43.86 -14.19 18.70
N LEU A 22 42.66 -14.62 19.15
CA LEU A 22 42.47 -15.38 20.36
C LEU A 22 43.30 -16.68 20.36
N ARG A 23 44.15 -16.83 21.35
CA ARG A 23 45.20 -17.83 21.49
C ARG A 23 44.71 -19.28 21.64
N SER A 24 43.37 -19.50 21.74
CA SER A 24 42.76 -20.80 21.91
C SER A 24 42.07 -21.30 20.65
N LEU A 25 42.47 -22.48 20.20
CA LEU A 25 41.88 -23.17 19.03
C LEU A 25 40.36 -23.37 19.19
N ARG A 26 39.92 -23.66 20.42
CA ARG A 26 38.50 -23.83 20.75
C ARG A 26 37.67 -22.56 20.54
N ALA A 27 38.23 -21.41 20.93
CA ALA A 27 37.56 -20.11 20.72
C ALA A 27 37.45 -19.73 19.25
N ARG A 28 38.42 -20.10 18.41
CA ARG A 28 38.36 -19.90 16.96
C ARG A 28 37.25 -20.72 16.30
N ILE A 29 37.13 -22.00 16.67
CA ILE A 29 36.08 -22.89 16.15
C ILE A 29 34.71 -22.39 16.58
N PHE A 30 34.54 -22.01 17.84
CA PHE A 30 33.28 -21.46 18.36
C PHE A 30 32.88 -20.17 17.64
N LEU A 31 33.80 -19.26 17.40
CA LEU A 31 33.56 -18.00 16.72
C LEU A 31 33.20 -18.21 15.23
N LEU A 32 33.86 -19.17 14.57
CA LEU A 32 33.56 -19.56 13.19
C LEU A 32 32.14 -20.14 13.07
N THR A 33 31.75 -21.06 13.94
CA THR A 33 30.40 -21.64 13.96
C THR A 33 29.34 -20.60 14.26
N LEU A 34 29.62 -19.66 15.17
CA LEU A 34 28.71 -18.57 15.51
C LEU A 34 28.51 -17.61 14.35
N VAL A 35 29.58 -17.26 13.61
CA VAL A 35 29.50 -16.41 12.40
C VAL A 35 28.72 -17.11 11.29
N ILE A 36 29.01 -18.39 11.02
CA ILE A 36 28.31 -19.17 10.00
C ILE A 36 26.81 -19.32 10.30
N GLY A 37 26.43 -19.39 11.58
CA GLY A 37 25.02 -19.46 11.99
C GLY A 37 24.31 -18.10 11.99
N LEU A 38 24.95 -17.03 12.46
CA LEU A 38 24.35 -15.71 12.61
C LEU A 38 24.21 -14.92 11.31
N VAL A 39 25.20 -15.03 10.41
CA VAL A 39 25.20 -14.26 9.15
C VAL A 39 24.02 -14.58 8.26
N PRO A 40 23.65 -15.85 7.98
CA PRO A 40 22.47 -16.16 7.18
C PRO A 40 21.16 -15.76 7.87
N CYS A 41 21.06 -15.86 9.21
CA CYS A 41 19.88 -15.40 9.93
C CYS A 41 19.64 -13.89 9.80
N ILE A 42 20.70 -13.10 9.87
CA ILE A 42 20.61 -11.64 9.69
C ILE A 42 20.30 -11.29 8.24
N ALA A 43 20.91 -11.99 7.29
CA ALA A 43 20.66 -11.79 5.87
C ALA A 43 19.21 -12.16 5.48
N MET A 44 18.68 -13.27 5.98
CA MET A 44 17.30 -13.66 5.79
C MET A 44 16.33 -12.64 6.40
N ARG A 45 16.59 -12.19 7.63
CA ARG A 45 15.72 -11.19 8.26
C ARG A 45 15.62 -9.91 7.44
N HIS A 46 16.74 -9.36 6.95
CA HIS A 46 16.73 -8.16 6.14
C HIS A 46 16.11 -8.38 4.74
N GLY A 47 16.38 -9.52 4.10
CA GLY A 47 15.83 -9.82 2.77
C GLY A 47 14.35 -10.15 2.79
N ILE A 48 13.88 -10.82 3.83
CA ILE A 48 12.48 -11.23 3.95
C ILE A 48 11.60 -10.01 4.27
N VAL A 49 11.96 -9.20 5.29
CA VAL A 49 11.13 -8.08 5.73
C VAL A 49 10.91 -7.07 4.61
N SER A 50 11.97 -6.65 3.89
CA SER A 50 11.83 -5.66 2.82
C SER A 50 11.02 -6.16 1.61
N ASN A 51 11.14 -7.43 1.25
CA ASN A 51 10.38 -7.99 0.13
C ASN A 51 8.91 -8.29 0.48
N TYR A 52 8.61 -8.59 1.74
CA TYR A 52 7.22 -8.83 2.17
C TYR A 52 6.39 -7.54 2.26
N GLU A 53 6.98 -6.43 2.67
CA GLU A 53 6.28 -5.14 2.71
C GLU A 53 5.86 -4.71 1.31
N ASP A 54 6.78 -4.72 0.33
CA ASP A 54 6.49 -4.35 -1.05
C ASP A 54 5.43 -5.28 -1.69
N LEU A 55 5.55 -6.59 -1.47
CA LEU A 55 4.62 -7.57 -2.02
C LEU A 55 3.23 -7.48 -1.38
N ALA A 56 3.15 -7.22 -0.08
CA ALA A 56 1.87 -7.06 0.62
C ALA A 56 1.11 -5.82 0.15
N VAL A 57 1.81 -4.71 -0.07
CA VAL A 57 1.22 -3.46 -0.60
C VAL A 57 0.72 -3.68 -2.03
N GLU A 58 1.53 -4.29 -2.90
CA GLU A 58 1.15 -4.56 -4.29
C GLU A 58 -0.08 -5.49 -4.39
N GLN A 59 -0.11 -6.56 -3.60
CA GLN A 59 -1.27 -7.46 -3.57
C GLN A 59 -2.53 -6.76 -3.07
N ARG A 60 -2.47 -5.99 -1.99
CA ARG A 60 -3.62 -5.23 -1.48
C ARG A 60 -4.12 -4.22 -2.51
N THR A 61 -3.22 -3.48 -3.14
CA THR A 61 -3.55 -2.51 -4.18
C THR A 61 -4.28 -3.17 -5.36
N THR A 62 -3.79 -4.31 -5.84
CA THR A 62 -4.40 -5.04 -6.96
C THR A 62 -5.80 -5.54 -6.61
N VAL A 63 -6.00 -6.08 -5.42
CA VAL A 63 -7.32 -6.57 -4.98
C VAL A 63 -8.32 -5.41 -4.87
N VAL A 64 -7.93 -4.30 -4.25
CA VAL A 64 -8.78 -3.10 -4.11
C VAL A 64 -9.13 -2.52 -5.48
N GLN A 65 -8.16 -2.40 -6.40
CA GLN A 65 -8.41 -1.92 -7.76
C GLN A 65 -9.40 -2.79 -8.52
N ASN A 66 -9.30 -4.12 -8.41
CA ASN A 66 -10.25 -5.03 -9.05
C ASN A 66 -11.67 -4.87 -8.49
N GLN A 67 -11.81 -4.72 -7.18
CA GLN A 67 -13.13 -4.49 -6.56
C GLN A 67 -13.71 -3.13 -6.96
N LEU A 68 -12.90 -2.08 -6.99
CA LEU A 68 -13.32 -0.76 -7.48
C LEU A 68 -13.73 -0.78 -8.96
N MET A 69 -13.07 -1.60 -9.79
CA MET A 69 -13.46 -1.78 -11.20
C MET A 69 -14.83 -2.45 -11.34
N ILE A 70 -15.11 -3.48 -10.52
CA ILE A 70 -16.43 -4.13 -10.48
C ILE A 70 -17.51 -3.13 -10.07
N LEU A 71 -17.26 -2.36 -9.01
CA LEU A 71 -18.15 -1.31 -8.56
C LEU A 71 -18.37 -0.23 -9.64
N ALA A 72 -17.31 0.21 -10.32
CA ALA A 72 -17.41 1.16 -11.42
C ALA A 72 -18.30 0.65 -12.54
N ASN A 73 -18.21 -0.63 -12.90
CA ASN A 73 -19.08 -1.25 -13.88
C ASN A 73 -20.55 -1.29 -13.39
N HIS A 74 -20.80 -1.54 -12.11
CA HIS A 74 -22.13 -1.46 -11.52
C HIS A 74 -22.68 -0.03 -11.56
N LEU A 75 -21.86 0.97 -11.25
CA LEU A 75 -22.25 2.40 -11.34
C LEU A 75 -22.65 2.80 -12.77
N ILE A 76 -21.89 2.33 -13.77
CA ILE A 76 -22.17 2.62 -15.18
C ILE A 76 -23.44 1.90 -15.64
N SER A 77 -23.58 0.61 -15.33
CA SER A 77 -24.74 -0.19 -15.77
C SER A 77 -26.06 0.29 -15.16
N ASN A 78 -26.02 0.80 -13.94
CA ASN A 78 -27.18 1.35 -13.25
C ASN A 78 -27.41 2.86 -13.45
N ASN A 79 -26.65 3.50 -14.36
CA ASN A 79 -26.74 4.94 -14.63
C ASN A 79 -26.70 5.83 -13.38
N TYR A 80 -25.93 5.43 -12.36
CA TYR A 80 -25.88 6.09 -11.06
C TYR A 80 -25.61 7.59 -11.16
N LEU A 81 -24.69 8.00 -12.04
CA LEU A 81 -24.27 9.39 -12.22
C LEU A 81 -25.23 10.20 -13.12
N SER A 82 -26.07 9.54 -13.91
CA SER A 82 -26.95 10.21 -14.89
C SER A 82 -28.33 10.53 -14.30
N SER A 83 -28.73 9.93 -13.20
CA SER A 83 -30.09 10.02 -12.66
C SER A 83 -30.31 11.16 -11.67
N HIS A 84 -29.83 12.37 -12.00
CA HIS A 84 -30.25 13.61 -11.31
C HIS A 84 -31.65 14.11 -11.76
N GLY A 85 -32.33 13.37 -12.61
CA GLY A 85 -33.66 13.73 -13.10
C GLY A 85 -34.48 12.50 -13.52
N VAL A 86 -35.52 12.23 -12.70
CA VAL A 86 -36.74 11.50 -13.08
C VAL A 86 -36.58 10.05 -13.54
N ARG A 87 -36.70 9.10 -12.56
CA ARG A 87 -37.49 7.87 -12.72
C ARG A 87 -37.62 7.17 -11.35
N GLU A 88 -38.82 6.81 -10.97
CA GLU A 88 -39.22 6.15 -9.71
C GLU A 88 -38.56 4.78 -9.47
N ASP A 89 -37.92 4.22 -10.48
CA ASP A 89 -37.29 2.86 -10.42
C ASP A 89 -35.82 2.87 -9.96
N THR A 90 -35.23 4.06 -9.74
CA THR A 90 -33.80 4.24 -9.44
C THR A 90 -33.48 4.20 -7.93
N GLY A 91 -34.47 4.23 -7.07
CA GLY A 91 -34.28 4.25 -5.61
C GLY A 91 -33.56 2.98 -5.13
N ASN A 92 -34.03 1.83 -5.57
CA ASN A 92 -33.52 0.54 -5.16
C ASN A 92 -32.06 0.30 -5.63
N SER A 93 -31.75 0.73 -6.86
CA SER A 93 -30.38 0.60 -7.40
C SER A 93 -29.36 1.49 -6.69
N ARG A 94 -29.77 2.68 -6.24
CA ARG A 94 -28.89 3.59 -5.47
C ARG A 94 -28.62 3.07 -4.08
N GLU A 95 -29.61 2.50 -3.42
CA GLU A 95 -29.43 1.88 -2.10
C GLU A 95 -28.46 0.70 -2.17
N VAL A 96 -28.58 -0.16 -3.19
CA VAL A 96 -27.66 -1.28 -3.40
C VAL A 96 -26.23 -0.79 -3.60
N ILE A 97 -26.02 0.20 -4.44
CA ILE A 97 -24.69 0.78 -4.69
C ILE A 97 -24.13 1.45 -3.43
N ASN A 98 -24.93 2.17 -2.68
CA ASN A 98 -24.51 2.79 -1.43
C ASN A 98 -24.10 1.73 -0.39
N ALA A 99 -24.86 0.63 -0.29
CA ALA A 99 -24.51 -0.49 0.58
C ALA A 99 -23.22 -1.19 0.15
N GLU A 100 -22.98 -1.32 -1.16
CA GLU A 100 -21.75 -1.87 -1.72
C GLU A 100 -20.53 -0.98 -1.43
N LEU A 101 -20.68 0.34 -1.53
CA LEU A 101 -19.66 1.33 -1.16
C LEU A 101 -19.31 1.25 0.33
N GLU A 102 -20.32 1.18 1.19
CA GLU A 102 -20.12 1.04 2.64
C GLU A 102 -19.46 -0.29 2.99
N MET A 103 -19.86 -1.38 2.32
CA MET A 103 -19.22 -2.69 2.49
C MET A 103 -17.74 -2.65 2.12
N LEU A 104 -17.38 -2.03 1.00
CA LEU A 104 -15.98 -1.88 0.59
C LEU A 104 -15.19 -1.01 1.57
N SER A 105 -15.77 0.11 2.01
CA SER A 105 -15.18 0.99 3.01
C SER A 105 -14.86 0.24 4.31
N ASN A 106 -15.78 -0.59 4.79
CA ASN A 106 -15.61 -1.37 6.01
C ASN A 106 -14.61 -2.52 5.81
N LEU A 107 -14.65 -3.21 4.66
CA LEU A 107 -13.78 -4.34 4.37
C LEU A 107 -12.30 -3.95 4.29
N TYR A 108 -12.03 -2.78 3.71
CA TYR A 108 -10.65 -2.28 3.52
C TYR A 108 -10.24 -1.24 4.55
N GLU A 109 -11.13 -0.95 5.53
CA GLU A 109 -10.92 0.09 6.56
C GLU A 109 -10.51 1.43 5.94
N GLY A 110 -11.11 1.74 4.78
CA GLY A 110 -10.74 2.88 3.96
C GLY A 110 -11.92 3.71 3.52
N ARG A 111 -11.66 4.97 3.17
CA ARG A 111 -12.65 5.90 2.66
C ARG A 111 -12.84 5.72 1.15
N VAL A 112 -14.07 5.57 0.70
CA VAL A 112 -14.41 5.46 -0.73
C VAL A 112 -15.25 6.68 -1.14
N MET A 113 -14.88 7.30 -2.26
CA MET A 113 -15.58 8.45 -2.81
C MET A 113 -15.91 8.26 -4.29
N ILE A 114 -17.09 8.72 -4.69
CA ILE A 114 -17.47 8.83 -6.11
C ILE A 114 -17.40 10.31 -6.50
N ILE A 115 -16.59 10.60 -7.51
CA ILE A 115 -16.38 11.96 -8.03
C ILE A 115 -16.91 12.03 -9.47
N ASN A 116 -17.76 13.01 -9.75
CA ASN A 116 -18.33 13.20 -11.07
C ASN A 116 -17.37 13.99 -11.99
N LYS A 117 -17.73 14.09 -13.29
CA LYS A 117 -16.96 14.81 -14.32
C LYS A 117 -16.71 16.30 -14.02
N ASN A 118 -17.43 16.89 -13.08
CA ASN A 118 -17.25 18.27 -12.63
C ASN A 118 -16.35 18.36 -11.38
N PHE A 119 -15.63 17.29 -11.05
CA PHE A 119 -14.79 17.17 -9.86
C PHE A 119 -15.57 17.30 -8.53
N LYS A 120 -16.90 17.13 -8.58
CA LYS A 120 -17.75 17.19 -7.41
C LYS A 120 -17.96 15.79 -6.83
N VAL A 121 -17.86 15.67 -5.50
CA VAL A 121 -18.11 14.42 -4.79
C VAL A 121 -19.62 14.16 -4.75
N GLU A 122 -20.05 13.09 -5.38
CA GLU A 122 -21.45 12.63 -5.39
C GLU A 122 -21.76 11.77 -4.17
N LYS A 123 -20.82 10.93 -3.75
CA LYS A 123 -20.92 10.07 -2.58
C LYS A 123 -19.58 9.96 -1.86
N ASP A 124 -19.64 9.93 -0.54
CA ASP A 124 -18.50 9.79 0.34
C ASP A 124 -18.91 8.88 1.52
N THR A 125 -18.27 7.74 1.69
CA THR A 125 -18.61 6.78 2.75
C THR A 125 -18.44 7.35 4.15
N TYR A 126 -17.61 8.38 4.32
CA TYR A 126 -17.46 9.09 5.60
C TYR A 126 -18.37 10.32 5.71
N GLY A 127 -19.09 10.70 4.65
CA GLY A 127 -20.00 11.85 4.64
C GLY A 127 -19.35 13.23 4.75
N ILE A 128 -18.00 13.31 4.76
CA ILE A 128 -17.26 14.55 5.07
C ILE A 128 -17.22 15.51 3.88
N SER A 129 -17.16 14.95 2.66
CA SER A 129 -16.89 15.73 1.45
C SER A 129 -18.01 15.68 0.41
N GLU A 130 -19.18 15.12 0.72
CA GLU A 130 -20.30 15.11 -0.22
C GLU A 130 -20.67 16.53 -0.68
N GLY A 131 -20.86 16.70 -1.96
CA GLY A 131 -21.17 17.99 -2.59
C GLY A 131 -19.99 18.96 -2.74
N LYS A 132 -18.82 18.66 -2.18
CA LYS A 132 -17.61 19.49 -2.32
C LYS A 132 -16.87 19.17 -3.63
N THR A 133 -16.11 20.13 -4.13
CA THR A 133 -15.22 19.91 -5.26
C THR A 133 -13.84 19.48 -4.75
N ILE A 134 -13.32 18.37 -5.29
CA ILE A 134 -11.98 17.86 -4.98
C ILE A 134 -11.17 17.84 -6.27
N ILE A 135 -10.05 18.56 -6.26
CA ILE A 135 -9.08 18.59 -7.36
C ILE A 135 -7.73 18.21 -6.76
N SER A 136 -7.31 16.96 -6.97
CA SER A 136 -5.98 16.47 -6.64
C SER A 136 -5.31 15.89 -7.89
N GLU A 137 -4.01 15.67 -7.82
CA GLU A 137 -3.24 15.10 -8.93
C GLU A 137 -3.76 13.71 -9.29
N GLU A 138 -4.10 12.90 -8.29
CA GLU A 138 -4.63 11.54 -8.47
C GLU A 138 -5.99 11.57 -9.16
N VAL A 139 -6.87 12.49 -8.76
CA VAL A 139 -8.19 12.65 -9.38
C VAL A 139 -8.05 13.06 -10.84
N ILE A 140 -7.15 14.01 -11.15
CA ILE A 140 -6.90 14.44 -12.53
C ILE A 140 -6.40 13.28 -13.38
N LYS A 141 -5.42 12.51 -12.89
CA LYS A 141 -4.89 11.34 -13.61
C LYS A 141 -5.95 10.27 -13.85
N CYS A 142 -6.82 10.01 -12.86
CA CYS A 142 -7.94 9.09 -13.01
C CYS A 142 -8.90 9.54 -14.13
N PHE A 143 -9.17 10.83 -14.27
CA PHE A 143 -9.98 11.35 -15.37
C PHE A 143 -9.29 11.27 -16.74
N GLN A 144 -7.95 11.16 -16.76
CA GLN A 144 -7.16 10.89 -17.98
C GLN A 144 -7.14 9.38 -18.33
N GLY A 145 -7.75 8.54 -17.50
CA GLY A 145 -7.83 7.09 -17.71
C GLY A 145 -6.67 6.31 -17.08
N GLU A 146 -5.89 6.95 -16.21
CA GLU A 146 -4.80 6.30 -15.48
C GLU A 146 -5.32 5.77 -14.14
N ASN A 147 -4.96 4.53 -13.81
CA ASN A 147 -5.13 4.01 -12.46
C ASN A 147 -3.93 4.43 -11.62
N VAL A 148 -4.17 5.30 -10.65
CA VAL A 148 -3.12 5.83 -9.78
C VAL A 148 -3.23 5.17 -8.41
N SER A 149 -2.12 4.66 -7.90
CA SER A 149 -1.95 4.27 -6.50
C SER A 149 -0.78 5.05 -5.91
N HIS A 150 -0.99 5.66 -4.75
CA HIS A 150 0.04 6.34 -3.99
C HIS A 150 0.12 5.70 -2.59
N TYR A 151 1.33 5.30 -2.21
CA TYR A 151 1.61 4.81 -0.87
C TYR A 151 2.37 5.87 -0.10
N ASP A 152 1.80 6.32 1.02
CA ASP A 152 2.43 7.27 1.92
C ASP A 152 2.92 6.52 3.18
N PRO A 153 4.25 6.29 3.32
CA PRO A 153 4.80 5.56 4.45
C PRO A 153 4.75 6.35 5.77
N GLU A 154 4.43 7.65 5.75
CA GLU A 154 4.38 8.48 6.96
C GLU A 154 3.03 8.41 7.69
N HIS A 155 1.97 7.92 7.00
CA HIS A 155 0.60 7.85 7.54
C HIS A 155 0.02 6.43 7.52
N GLY A 156 0.82 5.41 7.23
CA GLY A 156 0.44 3.99 7.19
C GLY A 156 0.68 3.27 8.51
#